data_cb83153339492e6617aa2769ca87119b
#
_entry.id   cb83153339492e6617aa2769ca87119b
#
_cell.length_a   1.000
_cell.length_b   1.000
_cell.length_c   1.000
_cell.angle_alpha   90.00
_cell.angle_beta   90.00
_cell.angle_gamma   90.00
#
_symmetry.space_group_name_H-M   'P 1'
#
loop_
_entity.id
_entity.type
_entity.pdbx_description
1 polymer ?
#
loop_
_entity_poly.entity_id
_entity_poly.type
_entity_poly.pdbx_seq_one_letter_code
_entity_poly.pdbx_strand_id
1 'polypeptide(L)'
;MAKFAFLPADFAPGDAKSAEFDPSQVEVTRIGSLDDPLFEFTYGRLWEQFGPAGELESRAVLGRRMAWDAAQPRAGFAMRYDLLLVRSGGEFVAARDHTAIADARGAVVHLSHLLVDPAWRRGGLAGWLRALPLQTARACLAAAGFPPGAPVTLVAEMEYPDGIDVARDIRLKAYERAGFRKVDPAVVHFHQPDFRSFAEIDASQPQLLPFQLILRRVGREADSYLTGGEVRTLVERLYHLYAQEFRPADMQAVWRQLDAYPAADAPVALLPPTA
;
A
#
# COMPACT_ATOMS: atom_id res chain seq x y z
N MET A 1 -18.66 5.63 -15.61
CA MET A 1 -18.35 4.78 -14.44
C MET A 1 -17.40 3.66 -14.86
N ALA A 2 -16.24 3.57 -14.27
CA ALA A 2 -15.33 2.45 -14.51
C ALA A 2 -15.96 1.17 -13.90
N LYS A 3 -16.24 0.17 -14.72
CA LYS A 3 -16.66 -1.14 -14.23
C LYS A 3 -15.41 -1.87 -13.74
N PHE A 4 -15.28 -2.07 -12.43
CA PHE A 4 -14.23 -2.89 -11.85
C PHE A 4 -14.58 -4.37 -12.08
N ALA A 5 -13.71 -5.08 -12.79
CA ALA A 5 -13.87 -6.52 -13.02
C ALA A 5 -12.97 -7.25 -12.00
N PHE A 6 -13.58 -7.77 -10.94
CA PHE A 6 -12.87 -8.59 -9.95
C PHE A 6 -12.87 -10.06 -10.38
N LEU A 7 -11.75 -10.73 -10.12
CA LEU A 7 -11.63 -12.17 -10.20
C LEU A 7 -11.93 -12.78 -8.82
N PRO A 8 -12.38 -14.03 -8.73
CA PRO A 8 -12.58 -14.69 -7.43
C PRO A 8 -11.35 -14.65 -6.52
N ALA A 9 -10.14 -14.76 -7.08
CA ALA A 9 -8.88 -14.67 -6.35
C ALA A 9 -8.55 -13.26 -5.81
N ASP A 10 -9.28 -12.22 -6.22
CA ASP A 10 -9.08 -10.86 -5.70
C ASP A 10 -9.52 -10.76 -4.24
N PHE A 11 -10.43 -11.62 -3.82
CA PHE A 11 -10.87 -11.75 -2.45
C PHE A 11 -10.18 -12.94 -1.77
N ALA A 12 -9.71 -12.73 -0.55
CA ALA A 12 -9.12 -13.82 0.20
C ALA A 12 -10.21 -14.81 0.63
N PRO A 13 -9.91 -16.12 0.72
CA PRO A 13 -10.89 -17.13 1.12
C PRO A 13 -11.55 -16.86 2.48
N GLY A 14 -10.85 -16.17 3.40
CA GLY A 14 -11.36 -15.79 4.72
C GLY A 14 -12.19 -14.50 4.77
N ASP A 15 -12.32 -13.78 3.64
CA ASP A 15 -13.00 -12.47 3.57
C ASP A 15 -14.33 -12.53 2.79
N ALA A 16 -15.19 -13.50 3.16
CA ALA A 16 -16.46 -13.74 2.48
C ALA A 16 -17.34 -12.48 2.41
N LYS A 17 -17.42 -11.69 3.49
CA LYS A 17 -18.22 -10.44 3.52
C LYS A 17 -17.78 -9.43 2.46
N SER A 18 -16.51 -9.39 2.11
CA SER A 18 -15.99 -8.49 1.09
C SER A 18 -16.37 -8.93 -0.31
N ALA A 19 -16.45 -10.23 -0.54
CA ALA A 19 -16.93 -10.79 -1.81
C ALA A 19 -18.45 -10.61 -2.00
N GLU A 20 -19.21 -10.50 -0.90
CA GLU A 20 -20.66 -10.28 -0.90
C GLU A 20 -21.05 -8.80 -0.99
N PHE A 21 -20.10 -7.87 -0.85
CA PHE A 21 -20.40 -6.45 -0.95
C PHE A 21 -20.97 -6.10 -2.32
N ASP A 22 -22.14 -5.44 -2.33
CA ASP A 22 -22.78 -4.98 -3.57
C ASP A 22 -22.15 -3.65 -4.04
N PRO A 23 -21.29 -3.66 -5.07
CA PRO A 23 -20.63 -2.47 -5.56
C PRO A 23 -21.58 -1.46 -6.23
N SER A 24 -22.82 -1.84 -6.54
CA SER A 24 -23.80 -0.92 -7.14
C SER A 24 -24.26 0.18 -6.17
N GLN A 25 -24.02 -0.02 -4.87
CA GLN A 25 -24.32 0.97 -3.83
C GLN A 25 -23.35 2.16 -3.82
N VAL A 26 -22.24 2.07 -4.51
CA VAL A 26 -21.19 3.09 -4.47
C VAL A 26 -20.68 3.47 -5.85
N GLU A 27 -20.22 4.71 -5.94
CA GLU A 27 -19.51 5.24 -7.09
C GLU A 27 -18.04 5.41 -6.72
N VAL A 28 -17.13 4.86 -7.55
CA VAL A 28 -15.69 5.05 -7.38
C VAL A 28 -15.18 5.99 -8.46
N THR A 29 -14.62 7.10 -8.03
CA THR A 29 -13.97 8.09 -8.90
C THR A 29 -12.47 8.06 -8.66
N ARG A 30 -11.68 7.93 -9.73
CA ARG A 30 -10.23 8.11 -9.70
C ARG A 30 -9.93 9.59 -9.90
N ILE A 31 -9.20 10.17 -8.95
CA ILE A 31 -8.70 11.55 -9.04
C ILE A 31 -7.45 11.54 -9.92
N GLY A 32 -7.46 12.33 -11.00
CA GLY A 32 -6.43 12.27 -12.03
C GLY A 32 -5.33 13.32 -11.92
N SER A 33 -5.58 14.44 -11.24
CA SER A 33 -4.63 15.55 -11.09
C SER A 33 -5.02 16.46 -9.93
N LEU A 34 -4.16 17.43 -9.61
CA LEU A 34 -4.48 18.49 -8.62
C LEU A 34 -5.63 19.39 -9.08
N ASP A 35 -5.83 19.52 -10.40
CA ASP A 35 -6.89 20.35 -10.99
C ASP A 35 -8.25 19.62 -11.05
N ASP A 36 -8.30 18.34 -10.64
CA ASP A 36 -9.56 17.61 -10.53
C ASP A 36 -10.45 18.28 -9.48
N PRO A 37 -11.70 18.63 -9.82
CA PRO A 37 -12.60 19.34 -8.90
C PRO A 37 -12.90 18.57 -7.59
N LEU A 38 -12.64 17.26 -7.55
CA LEU A 38 -12.80 16.43 -6.36
C LEU A 38 -11.50 16.25 -5.58
N PHE A 39 -10.36 16.76 -6.07
CA PHE A 39 -9.06 16.57 -5.41
C PHE A 39 -9.04 17.18 -4.00
N GLU A 40 -9.38 18.46 -3.87
CA GLU A 40 -9.33 19.15 -2.57
C GLU A 40 -10.26 18.52 -1.55
N PHE A 41 -11.46 18.11 -1.98
CA PHE A 41 -12.37 17.39 -1.11
C PHE A 41 -11.77 16.06 -0.63
N THR A 42 -11.25 15.25 -1.55
CA THR A 42 -10.70 13.92 -1.24
C THR A 42 -9.45 14.02 -0.35
N TYR A 43 -8.53 14.94 -0.71
CA TYR A 43 -7.33 15.21 0.07
C TYR A 43 -7.67 15.71 1.47
N GLY A 44 -8.63 16.63 1.60
CA GLY A 44 -9.10 17.16 2.88
C GLY A 44 -9.61 16.06 3.81
N ARG A 45 -10.40 15.10 3.29
CA ARG A 45 -10.88 13.95 4.07
C ARG A 45 -9.76 13.05 4.59
N LEU A 46 -8.74 12.80 3.75
CA LEU A 46 -7.55 12.05 4.18
C LEU A 46 -6.70 12.86 5.17
N TRP A 47 -6.54 14.17 4.91
CA TRP A 47 -5.76 15.05 5.78
C TRP A 47 -6.33 15.15 7.19
N GLU A 48 -7.65 15.24 7.34
CA GLU A 48 -8.33 15.26 8.66
C GLU A 48 -7.96 14.05 9.51
N GLN A 49 -7.75 12.88 8.88
CA GLN A 49 -7.44 11.62 9.57
C GLN A 49 -5.94 11.40 9.76
N PHE A 50 -5.13 11.63 8.73
CA PHE A 50 -3.72 11.20 8.66
C PHE A 50 -2.73 12.37 8.73
N GLY A 51 -3.16 13.57 8.36
CA GLY A 51 -2.30 14.76 8.33
C GLY A 51 -1.72 15.16 9.68
N PRO A 52 -2.50 15.20 10.79
CA PRO A 52 -2.00 15.57 12.11
C PRO A 52 -0.90 14.64 12.66
N ALA A 53 -0.90 13.38 12.25
CA ALA A 53 0.15 12.41 12.61
C ALA A 53 1.37 12.47 11.68
N GLY A 54 1.34 13.31 10.62
CA GLY A 54 2.40 13.37 9.62
C GLY A 54 2.45 12.16 8.69
N GLU A 55 1.36 11.41 8.62
CA GLU A 55 1.29 10.17 7.83
C GLU A 55 0.93 10.42 6.36
N LEU A 56 0.27 11.55 6.04
CA LEU A 56 -0.13 11.89 4.68
C LEU A 56 0.85 12.86 4.02
N GLU A 57 1.29 12.50 2.85
CA GLU A 57 2.19 13.32 2.04
C GLU A 57 1.52 14.62 1.56
N SER A 58 2.34 15.60 1.23
CA SER A 58 1.87 16.90 0.74
C SER A 58 1.14 16.79 -0.61
N ARG A 59 0.26 17.78 -0.90
CA ARG A 59 -0.42 17.90 -2.20
C ARG A 59 0.55 17.82 -3.38
N ALA A 60 1.72 18.45 -3.25
CA ALA A 60 2.72 18.47 -4.31
C ALA A 60 3.27 17.06 -4.59
N VAL A 61 3.48 16.25 -3.56
CA VAL A 61 3.91 14.84 -3.70
C VAL A 61 2.83 14.05 -4.43
N LEU A 62 1.58 14.12 -3.96
CA LEU A 62 0.47 13.40 -4.60
C LEU A 62 0.27 13.82 -6.06
N GLY A 63 0.39 15.14 -6.35
CA GLY A 63 0.33 15.66 -7.71
C GLY A 63 1.39 15.07 -8.64
N ARG A 64 2.64 14.97 -8.17
CA ARG A 64 3.70 14.30 -8.94
C ARG A 64 3.41 12.82 -9.16
N ARG A 65 2.91 12.11 -8.15
CA ARG A 65 2.57 10.68 -8.27
C ARG A 65 1.40 10.43 -9.21
N MET A 66 0.37 11.28 -9.20
CA MET A 66 -0.76 11.20 -10.15
C MET A 66 -0.32 11.39 -11.61
N ALA A 67 0.75 12.13 -11.84
CA ALA A 67 1.32 12.35 -13.19
C ALA A 67 2.24 11.20 -13.65
N TRP A 68 2.45 10.14 -12.85
CA TRP A 68 3.28 9.02 -13.29
C TRP A 68 2.61 8.22 -14.40
N ASP A 69 3.39 7.96 -15.43
CA ASP A 69 3.02 7.10 -16.56
C ASP A 69 3.74 5.76 -16.42
N ALA A 70 2.99 4.68 -16.23
CA ALA A 70 3.54 3.34 -16.08
C ALA A 70 4.26 2.83 -17.35
N ALA A 71 3.98 3.41 -18.51
CA ALA A 71 4.72 3.12 -19.74
C ALA A 71 6.14 3.74 -19.76
N GLN A 72 6.44 4.63 -18.80
CA GLN A 72 7.73 5.30 -18.64
C GLN A 72 8.38 4.90 -17.32
N PRO A 73 9.16 3.79 -17.27
CA PRO A 73 9.73 3.26 -16.04
C PRO A 73 10.60 4.30 -15.30
N ARG A 74 10.53 4.28 -13.96
CA ARG A 74 11.33 5.08 -13.03
C ARG A 74 12.21 4.15 -12.23
N ALA A 75 13.50 4.41 -12.19
CA ALA A 75 14.48 3.53 -11.51
C ALA A 75 14.33 2.03 -11.89
N GLY A 76 13.95 1.73 -13.15
CA GLY A 76 13.75 0.36 -13.63
C GLY A 76 12.38 -0.25 -13.34
N PHE A 77 11.46 0.49 -12.69
CA PHE A 77 10.11 0.02 -12.37
C PHE A 77 9.05 0.86 -13.07
N ALA A 78 8.01 0.20 -13.57
CA ALA A 78 6.77 0.87 -13.92
C ALA A 78 6.04 1.23 -12.63
N MET A 79 5.59 2.48 -12.50
CA MET A 79 4.88 2.96 -11.31
C MET A 79 3.55 3.60 -11.70
N ARG A 80 2.51 3.31 -10.91
CA ARG A 80 1.20 3.92 -11.05
C ARG A 80 0.62 4.22 -9.68
N TYR A 81 0.25 5.47 -9.45
CA TYR A 81 -0.45 5.92 -8.25
C TYR A 81 -1.93 6.14 -8.57
N ASP A 82 -2.81 5.69 -7.71
CA ASP A 82 -4.24 5.97 -7.78
C ASP A 82 -4.73 6.55 -6.45
N LEU A 83 -5.37 7.72 -6.52
CA LEU A 83 -6.18 8.32 -5.46
C LEU A 83 -7.65 8.11 -5.83
N LEU A 84 -8.40 7.42 -4.96
CA LEU A 84 -9.80 7.04 -5.20
C LEU A 84 -10.72 7.71 -4.19
N LEU A 85 -11.79 8.31 -4.68
CA LEU A 85 -12.93 8.76 -3.89
C LEU A 85 -14.10 7.79 -4.12
N VAL A 86 -14.74 7.37 -3.03
CA VAL A 86 -15.93 6.53 -3.05
C VAL A 86 -17.09 7.31 -2.47
N ARG A 87 -18.23 7.33 -3.19
CA ARG A 87 -19.44 8.04 -2.79
C ARG A 87 -20.67 7.15 -2.98
N SER A 88 -21.74 7.48 -2.27
CA SER A 88 -23.08 6.91 -2.46
C SER A 88 -24.09 8.05 -2.45
N GLY A 89 -24.88 8.20 -3.51
CA GLY A 89 -25.83 9.31 -3.63
C GLY A 89 -25.18 10.71 -3.52
N GLY A 90 -23.92 10.84 -3.90
CA GLY A 90 -23.14 12.08 -3.76
C GLY A 90 -22.39 12.24 -2.43
N GLU A 91 -22.77 11.50 -1.39
CA GLU A 91 -22.18 11.58 -0.05
C GLU A 91 -20.84 10.79 0.04
N PHE A 92 -19.95 11.25 0.92
CA PHE A 92 -18.67 10.58 1.18
C PHE A 92 -18.89 9.20 1.82
N VAL A 93 -18.22 8.20 1.28
CA VAL A 93 -18.22 6.82 1.78
C VAL A 93 -16.82 6.38 2.19
N ALA A 94 -15.84 6.63 1.32
CA ALA A 94 -14.44 6.28 1.60
C ALA A 94 -13.48 7.07 0.70
N ALA A 95 -12.24 7.15 1.14
CA ALA A 95 -11.12 7.55 0.29
C ALA A 95 -9.97 6.56 0.46
N ARG A 96 -9.22 6.35 -0.62
CA ARG A 96 -8.09 5.44 -0.63
C ARG A 96 -7.03 5.90 -1.61
N ASP A 97 -5.76 5.75 -1.21
CA ASP A 97 -4.66 5.85 -2.15
C ASP A 97 -3.70 4.65 -2.05
N HIS A 98 -2.97 4.41 -3.12
CA HIS A 98 -2.02 3.31 -3.23
C HIS A 98 -1.16 3.45 -4.47
N THR A 99 0.00 2.79 -4.46
CA THR A 99 0.94 2.79 -5.58
C THR A 99 1.27 1.38 -6.03
N ALA A 100 1.08 1.06 -7.30
CA ALA A 100 1.59 -0.13 -7.93
C ALA A 100 3.01 0.10 -8.46
N ILE A 101 3.91 -0.84 -8.18
CA ILE A 101 5.30 -0.86 -8.60
C ILE A 101 5.52 -2.20 -9.31
N ALA A 102 5.82 -2.18 -10.61
CA ALA A 102 5.85 -3.39 -11.43
C ALA A 102 7.14 -3.53 -12.24
N ASP A 103 7.55 -4.76 -12.42
CA ASP A 103 8.57 -5.19 -13.39
C ASP A 103 8.14 -6.51 -14.06
N ALA A 104 9.01 -7.13 -14.85
CA ALA A 104 8.71 -8.38 -15.56
C ALA A 104 8.39 -9.56 -14.61
N ARG A 105 8.77 -9.50 -13.33
CA ARG A 105 8.53 -10.54 -12.31
C ARG A 105 7.16 -10.39 -11.63
N GLY A 106 6.46 -9.26 -11.81
CA GLY A 106 5.15 -9.00 -11.23
C GLY A 106 5.03 -7.60 -10.63
N ALA A 107 3.95 -7.38 -9.87
CA ALA A 107 3.67 -6.11 -9.23
C ALA A 107 3.62 -6.24 -7.70
N VAL A 108 4.12 -5.22 -7.03
CA VAL A 108 3.88 -4.95 -5.61
C VAL A 108 2.98 -3.71 -5.53
N VAL A 109 1.93 -3.75 -4.72
CA VAL A 109 1.10 -2.57 -4.46
C VAL A 109 1.29 -2.14 -3.03
N HIS A 110 1.89 -0.98 -2.86
CA HIS A 110 1.98 -0.29 -1.57
C HIS A 110 0.61 0.32 -1.22
N LEU A 111 0.05 -0.15 -0.11
CA LEU A 111 -1.25 0.31 0.40
C LEU A 111 -1.00 1.45 1.39
N SER A 112 -1.12 2.70 0.92
CA SER A 112 -0.86 3.87 1.76
C SER A 112 -2.03 4.11 2.73
N HIS A 113 -3.10 4.74 2.30
CA HIS A 113 -4.21 5.13 3.18
C HIS A 113 -5.53 4.48 2.78
N LEU A 114 -6.36 4.22 3.76
CA LEU A 114 -7.77 3.82 3.58
C LEU A 114 -8.61 4.45 4.70
N LEU A 115 -9.44 5.40 4.34
CA LEU A 115 -10.44 6.01 5.20
C LEU A 115 -11.82 5.50 4.79
N VAL A 116 -12.58 4.93 5.74
CA VAL A 116 -13.97 4.50 5.54
C VAL A 116 -14.85 5.21 6.55
N ASP A 117 -15.89 5.86 6.06
CA ASP A 117 -16.89 6.51 6.91
C ASP A 117 -17.45 5.50 7.92
N PRO A 118 -17.61 5.89 9.21
CA PRO A 118 -18.10 4.99 10.25
C PRO A 118 -19.44 4.31 9.91
N ALA A 119 -20.34 4.99 9.19
CA ALA A 119 -21.64 4.43 8.80
C ALA A 119 -21.53 3.26 7.82
N TRP A 120 -20.42 3.17 7.07
CA TRP A 120 -20.17 2.14 6.06
C TRP A 120 -19.25 1.00 6.54
N ARG A 121 -18.85 1.04 7.80
CA ARG A 121 -18.00 -0.01 8.39
C ARG A 121 -18.83 -1.28 8.65
N ARG A 122 -18.15 -2.43 8.68
CA ARG A 122 -18.72 -3.77 8.98
C ARG A 122 -19.59 -4.39 7.88
N GLY A 123 -19.86 -3.69 6.77
CA GLY A 123 -20.64 -4.18 5.62
C GLY A 123 -19.82 -4.84 4.51
N GLY A 124 -18.54 -5.19 4.73
CA GLY A 124 -17.67 -5.77 3.68
C GLY A 124 -16.95 -4.73 2.81
N LEU A 125 -17.36 -3.46 2.82
CA LEU A 125 -16.80 -2.40 1.98
C LEU A 125 -15.27 -2.27 2.14
N ALA A 126 -14.74 -2.28 3.36
CA ALA A 126 -13.30 -2.12 3.58
C ALA A 126 -12.47 -3.24 2.92
N GLY A 127 -12.97 -4.48 2.91
CA GLY A 127 -12.32 -5.58 2.22
C GLY A 127 -12.46 -5.45 0.69
N TRP A 128 -13.64 -5.07 0.20
CA TRP A 128 -13.85 -4.78 -1.21
C TRP A 128 -12.91 -3.66 -1.70
N LEU A 129 -12.74 -2.60 -0.92
CA LEU A 129 -11.77 -1.54 -1.19
C LEU A 129 -10.33 -2.06 -1.19
N ARG A 130 -9.98 -3.10 -0.41
CA ARG A 130 -8.66 -3.74 -0.46
C ARG A 130 -8.41 -4.52 -1.76
N ALA A 131 -9.44 -4.91 -2.49
CA ALA A 131 -9.30 -5.54 -3.79
C ALA A 131 -9.10 -4.52 -4.95
N LEU A 132 -9.52 -3.26 -4.79
CA LEU A 132 -9.35 -2.23 -5.82
C LEU A 132 -7.88 -2.04 -6.26
N PRO A 133 -6.87 -2.04 -5.38
CA PRO A 133 -5.46 -1.92 -5.77
C PRO A 133 -4.98 -2.98 -6.76
N LEU A 134 -5.63 -4.13 -6.83
CA LEU A 134 -5.32 -5.16 -7.82
C LEU A 134 -5.63 -4.70 -9.25
N GLN A 135 -6.64 -3.84 -9.43
CA GLN A 135 -6.94 -3.25 -10.73
C GLN A 135 -5.82 -2.27 -11.14
N THR A 136 -5.30 -1.50 -10.18
CA THR A 136 -4.16 -0.60 -10.41
C THR A 136 -2.91 -1.38 -10.80
N ALA A 137 -2.63 -2.50 -10.11
CA ALA A 137 -1.52 -3.39 -10.45
C ALA A 137 -1.65 -3.93 -11.89
N ARG A 138 -2.81 -4.46 -12.25
CA ARG A 138 -3.06 -4.99 -13.60
C ARG A 138 -2.94 -3.90 -14.68
N ALA A 139 -3.47 -2.72 -14.41
CA ALA A 139 -3.34 -1.57 -15.32
C ALA A 139 -1.88 -1.11 -15.45
N CYS A 140 -1.11 -1.13 -14.36
CA CYS A 140 0.32 -0.82 -14.37
C CYS A 140 1.11 -1.83 -15.20
N LEU A 141 0.89 -3.13 -14.98
CA LEU A 141 1.51 -4.22 -15.74
C LEU A 141 1.19 -4.09 -17.24
N ALA A 142 -0.09 -3.89 -17.57
CA ALA A 142 -0.53 -3.77 -18.96
C ALA A 142 0.08 -2.55 -19.66
N ALA A 143 0.09 -1.39 -19.02
CA ALA A 143 0.69 -0.17 -19.57
C ALA A 143 2.20 -0.30 -19.81
N ALA A 144 2.89 -1.09 -18.96
CA ALA A 144 4.31 -1.37 -19.10
C ALA A 144 4.61 -2.53 -20.07
N GLY A 145 3.61 -3.18 -20.66
CA GLY A 145 3.78 -4.32 -21.56
C GLY A 145 4.21 -5.62 -20.85
N PHE A 146 3.99 -5.73 -19.54
CA PHE A 146 4.27 -6.94 -18.78
C PHE A 146 3.11 -7.95 -18.85
N PRO A 147 3.37 -9.25 -18.59
CA PRO A 147 2.34 -10.29 -18.66
C PRO A 147 1.14 -9.98 -17.75
N PRO A 148 -0.11 -10.04 -18.24
CA PRO A 148 -1.30 -9.74 -17.44
C PRO A 148 -1.54 -10.73 -16.29
N GLY A 149 -0.99 -11.94 -16.37
CA GLY A 149 -1.02 -12.97 -15.32
C GLY A 149 0.18 -12.93 -14.36
N ALA A 150 1.01 -11.90 -14.43
CA ALA A 150 2.15 -11.75 -13.52
C ALA A 150 1.69 -11.69 -12.06
N PRO A 151 2.46 -12.24 -11.10
CA PRO A 151 2.10 -12.25 -9.68
C PRO A 151 1.88 -10.84 -9.12
N VAL A 152 0.89 -10.70 -8.24
CA VAL A 152 0.63 -9.45 -7.52
C VAL A 152 0.73 -9.69 -6.01
N THR A 153 1.47 -8.81 -5.33
CA THR A 153 1.56 -8.77 -3.88
C THR A 153 1.05 -7.42 -3.39
N LEU A 154 0.07 -7.42 -2.50
CA LEU A 154 -0.32 -6.24 -1.74
C LEU A 154 0.58 -6.14 -0.51
N VAL A 155 1.06 -4.95 -0.18
CA VAL A 155 1.90 -4.72 0.99
C VAL A 155 1.44 -3.47 1.73
N ALA A 156 1.42 -3.54 3.06
CA ALA A 156 1.20 -2.40 3.93
C ALA A 156 2.26 -2.38 5.04
N GLU A 157 2.61 -1.19 5.43
CA GLU A 157 3.50 -0.89 6.54
C GLU A 157 2.64 -0.61 7.75
N MET A 158 2.91 -1.32 8.84
CA MET A 158 2.09 -1.25 10.04
C MET A 158 2.97 -0.96 11.24
N GLU A 159 2.55 -0.03 12.06
CA GLU A 159 3.19 0.21 13.35
C GLU A 159 3.19 -1.05 14.20
N TYR A 160 4.20 -1.16 15.06
CA TYR A 160 4.24 -2.25 16.04
C TYR A 160 3.09 -2.11 17.06
N PRO A 161 2.49 -3.24 17.49
CA PRO A 161 1.51 -3.22 18.57
C PRO A 161 2.13 -2.61 19.83
N ASP A 162 1.43 -1.69 20.47
CA ASP A 162 1.82 -1.08 21.75
C ASP A 162 0.96 -1.55 22.93
N GLY A 163 -0.05 -2.38 22.66
CA GLY A 163 -1.00 -2.87 23.66
C GLY A 163 -2.00 -1.81 24.16
N ILE A 164 -2.01 -0.62 23.56
CA ILE A 164 -2.84 0.51 23.98
C ILE A 164 -3.86 0.85 22.90
N ASP A 165 -3.44 0.89 21.63
CA ASP A 165 -4.32 1.26 20.50
C ASP A 165 -5.17 0.06 20.03
N VAL A 166 -6.38 -0.04 20.59
CA VAL A 166 -7.37 -1.06 20.19
C VAL A 166 -7.76 -0.95 18.71
N ALA A 167 -7.73 0.24 18.11
CA ALA A 167 -8.05 0.42 16.69
C ALA A 167 -6.98 -0.22 15.80
N ARG A 168 -5.72 -0.19 16.21
CA ARG A 168 -4.60 -0.90 15.55
C ARG A 168 -4.81 -2.41 15.56
N ASP A 169 -5.17 -2.98 16.72
CA ASP A 169 -5.44 -4.41 16.86
C ASP A 169 -6.62 -4.86 15.97
N ILE A 170 -7.69 -4.06 15.92
CA ILE A 170 -8.84 -4.32 15.04
C ILE A 170 -8.40 -4.28 13.58
N ARG A 171 -7.54 -3.35 13.21
CA ARG A 171 -7.00 -3.20 11.85
C ARG A 171 -6.16 -4.41 11.46
N LEU A 172 -5.25 -4.88 12.33
CA LEU A 172 -4.43 -6.07 12.11
C LEU A 172 -5.31 -7.33 11.93
N LYS A 173 -6.33 -7.52 12.78
CA LYS A 173 -7.30 -8.62 12.64
C LYS A 173 -8.07 -8.56 11.30
N ALA A 174 -8.39 -7.35 10.82
CA ALA A 174 -9.05 -7.18 9.54
C ALA A 174 -8.13 -7.56 8.37
N TYR A 175 -6.85 -7.22 8.43
CA TYR A 175 -5.87 -7.62 7.43
C TYR A 175 -5.61 -9.14 7.46
N GLU A 176 -5.53 -9.75 8.64
CA GLU A 176 -5.37 -11.19 8.79
C GLU A 176 -6.51 -11.97 8.12
N ARG A 177 -7.78 -11.57 8.35
CA ARG A 177 -8.95 -12.14 7.67
C ARG A 177 -8.90 -11.95 6.15
N ALA A 178 -8.33 -10.85 5.70
CA ALA A 178 -8.13 -10.56 4.28
C ALA A 178 -6.91 -11.28 3.67
N GLY A 179 -6.36 -12.29 4.37
CA GLY A 179 -5.28 -13.15 3.85
C GLY A 179 -3.89 -12.53 3.92
N PHE A 180 -3.71 -11.42 4.64
CA PHE A 180 -2.38 -10.86 4.86
C PHE A 180 -1.61 -11.68 5.89
N ARG A 181 -0.31 -11.70 5.72
CA ARG A 181 0.69 -12.27 6.63
C ARG A 181 1.72 -11.20 6.97
N LYS A 182 2.32 -11.32 8.15
CA LYS A 182 3.41 -10.46 8.60
C LYS A 182 4.75 -11.11 8.27
N VAL A 183 5.65 -10.37 7.65
CA VAL A 183 7.06 -10.78 7.53
C VAL A 183 7.63 -10.83 8.94
N ASP A 184 8.33 -11.89 9.30
CA ASP A 184 8.86 -12.08 10.66
C ASP A 184 9.77 -10.90 11.06
N PRO A 185 9.33 -10.04 12.00
CA PRO A 185 10.07 -8.84 12.38
C PRO A 185 11.31 -9.15 13.25
N ALA A 186 11.46 -10.37 13.74
CA ALA A 186 12.67 -10.80 14.43
C ALA A 186 13.83 -11.05 13.46
N VAL A 187 13.51 -11.27 12.17
CA VAL A 187 14.49 -11.60 11.12
C VAL A 187 14.66 -10.46 10.14
N VAL A 188 13.57 -9.73 9.83
CA VAL A 188 13.57 -8.63 8.87
C VAL A 188 13.15 -7.34 9.56
N HIS A 189 14.09 -6.46 9.75
CA HIS A 189 13.84 -5.12 10.32
C HIS A 189 13.57 -4.14 9.20
N PHE A 190 12.30 -3.80 9.00
CA PHE A 190 11.91 -2.80 8.02
C PHE A 190 11.76 -1.43 8.68
N HIS A 191 12.26 -0.40 8.02
CA HIS A 191 12.10 0.98 8.45
C HIS A 191 11.66 1.85 7.27
N GLN A 192 10.79 2.79 7.54
CA GLN A 192 10.51 3.88 6.63
C GLN A 192 11.64 4.93 6.69
N PRO A 193 11.83 5.71 5.60
CA PRO A 193 12.64 6.92 5.67
C PRO A 193 12.00 7.95 6.63
N ASP A 194 12.77 8.97 6.97
CA ASP A 194 12.33 10.06 7.85
C ASP A 194 11.41 11.02 7.09
N PHE A 195 10.14 11.08 7.45
CA PHE A 195 9.12 11.95 6.82
C PHE A 195 9.10 13.38 7.35
N ARG A 196 9.96 13.74 8.30
CA ARG A 196 10.08 15.13 8.77
C ARG A 196 10.56 16.05 7.64
N SER A 197 10.43 17.36 7.83
CA SER A 197 10.94 18.33 6.87
C SER A 197 12.46 18.22 6.70
N PHE A 198 12.98 18.58 5.54
CA PHE A 198 14.42 18.57 5.29
C PHE A 198 15.21 19.43 6.29
N ALA A 199 14.63 20.53 6.76
CA ALA A 199 15.27 21.39 7.76
C ALA A 199 15.40 20.68 9.11
N GLU A 200 14.41 19.92 9.54
CA GLU A 200 14.47 19.13 10.77
C GLU A 200 15.47 17.97 10.65
N ILE A 201 15.49 17.30 9.50
CA ILE A 201 16.46 16.23 9.22
C ILE A 201 17.89 16.78 9.26
N ASP A 202 18.14 17.92 8.61
CA ASP A 202 19.46 18.56 8.58
C ASP A 202 19.91 19.00 9.97
N ALA A 203 18.99 19.41 10.84
CA ALA A 203 19.30 19.84 12.21
C ALA A 203 19.59 18.67 13.18
N SER A 204 19.02 17.48 12.96
CA SER A 204 19.04 16.38 13.95
C SER A 204 19.51 15.03 13.40
N GLN A 205 19.89 14.94 12.13
CA GLN A 205 20.16 13.73 11.36
C GLN A 205 18.86 12.90 11.08
N PRO A 206 18.86 12.04 10.03
CA PRO A 206 17.73 11.18 9.69
C PRO A 206 17.38 10.22 10.84
N GLN A 207 16.09 10.09 11.13
CA GLN A 207 15.54 9.14 12.09
C GLN A 207 14.70 8.13 11.35
N LEU A 208 15.14 6.89 11.33
CA LEU A 208 14.40 5.81 10.69
C LEU A 208 13.22 5.38 11.55
N LEU A 209 12.06 5.23 10.95
CA LEU A 209 10.84 4.80 11.64
C LEU A 209 10.66 3.29 11.49
N PRO A 210 10.67 2.51 12.59
CA PRO A 210 10.49 1.07 12.52
C PRO A 210 9.03 0.72 12.25
N PHE A 211 8.82 -0.13 11.25
CA PHE A 211 7.51 -0.68 10.89
C PHE A 211 7.59 -2.18 10.67
N GLN A 212 6.48 -2.87 10.85
CA GLN A 212 6.33 -4.25 10.39
C GLN A 212 5.69 -4.26 9.01
N LEU A 213 6.17 -5.15 8.14
CA LEU A 213 5.56 -5.37 6.83
C LEU A 213 4.50 -6.46 6.92
N ILE A 214 3.28 -6.14 6.49
CA ILE A 214 2.26 -7.14 6.23
C ILE A 214 2.00 -7.21 4.73
N LEU A 215 1.80 -8.40 4.21
CA LEU A 215 1.62 -8.61 2.78
C LEU A 215 0.58 -9.68 2.49
N ARG A 216 -0.08 -9.57 1.33
CA ARG A 216 -0.92 -10.61 0.75
C ARG A 216 -0.38 -10.98 -0.62
N ARG A 217 0.04 -12.21 -0.79
CA ARG A 217 0.43 -12.78 -2.10
C ARG A 217 -0.83 -13.32 -2.74
N VAL A 218 -1.39 -12.62 -3.72
CA VAL A 218 -2.68 -12.97 -4.33
C VAL A 218 -2.63 -14.34 -4.97
N GLY A 219 -3.53 -15.23 -4.53
CA GLY A 219 -3.57 -16.64 -4.95
C GLY A 219 -2.50 -17.53 -4.30
N ARG A 220 -1.71 -16.99 -3.35
CA ARG A 220 -0.67 -17.69 -2.61
C ARG A 220 -0.76 -17.42 -1.09
N GLU A 221 -1.96 -17.19 -0.59
CA GLU A 221 -2.21 -16.84 0.82
C GLU A 221 -1.88 -17.98 1.78
N ALA A 222 -1.76 -19.21 1.27
CA ALA A 222 -1.36 -20.39 2.04
C ALA A 222 0.15 -20.49 2.26
N ASP A 223 0.96 -19.70 1.57
CA ASP A 223 2.41 -19.73 1.76
C ASP A 223 2.77 -19.31 3.19
N SER A 224 3.65 -20.06 3.83
CA SER A 224 4.09 -19.82 5.21
C SER A 224 5.46 -19.17 5.31
N TYR A 225 6.14 -18.94 4.18
CA TYR A 225 7.45 -18.29 4.15
C TYR A 225 7.69 -17.59 2.81
N LEU A 226 8.65 -16.68 2.81
CA LEU A 226 9.34 -16.09 1.67
C LEU A 226 10.82 -16.47 1.74
N THR A 227 11.53 -16.41 0.62
CA THR A 227 12.99 -16.43 0.66
C THR A 227 13.54 -15.03 1.01
N GLY A 228 14.74 -14.95 1.55
CA GLY A 228 15.41 -13.68 1.81
C GLY A 228 15.52 -12.81 0.56
N GLY A 229 15.73 -13.43 -0.62
CA GLY A 229 15.75 -12.74 -1.91
C GLY A 229 14.39 -12.15 -2.31
N GLU A 230 13.28 -12.85 -2.03
CA GLU A 230 11.92 -12.32 -2.26
C GLU A 230 11.63 -11.13 -1.36
N VAL A 231 12.00 -11.22 -0.07
CA VAL A 231 11.82 -10.11 0.89
C VAL A 231 12.67 -8.91 0.48
N ARG A 232 13.95 -9.11 0.17
CA ARG A 232 14.84 -8.04 -0.31
C ARG A 232 14.24 -7.34 -1.53
N THR A 233 13.81 -8.11 -2.55
CA THR A 233 13.21 -7.56 -3.76
C THR A 233 11.94 -6.75 -3.47
N LEU A 234 11.11 -7.22 -2.53
CA LEU A 234 9.91 -6.49 -2.10
C LEU A 234 10.27 -5.16 -1.46
N VAL A 235 11.21 -5.16 -0.52
CA VAL A 235 11.64 -3.93 0.19
C VAL A 235 12.37 -2.97 -0.74
N GLU A 236 13.22 -3.46 -1.65
CA GLU A 236 13.86 -2.63 -2.67
C GLU A 236 12.82 -1.86 -3.51
N ARG A 237 11.72 -2.49 -3.90
CA ARG A 237 10.64 -1.80 -4.63
C ARG A 237 10.00 -0.68 -3.80
N LEU A 238 9.77 -0.90 -2.51
CA LEU A 238 9.25 0.16 -1.61
C LEU A 238 10.27 1.30 -1.47
N TYR A 239 11.54 0.98 -1.29
CA TYR A 239 12.59 2.00 -1.20
C TYR A 239 12.79 2.77 -2.52
N HIS A 240 12.61 2.12 -3.66
CA HIS A 240 12.57 2.82 -4.95
C HIS A 240 11.36 3.75 -5.09
N LEU A 241 10.21 3.39 -4.52
CA LEU A 241 9.06 4.30 -4.44
C LEU A 241 9.42 5.54 -3.61
N TYR A 242 9.95 5.36 -2.41
CA TYR A 242 10.35 6.47 -1.53
C TYR A 242 11.46 7.34 -2.16
N ALA A 243 12.42 6.74 -2.82
CA ALA A 243 13.51 7.46 -3.49
C ALA A 243 13.03 8.42 -4.61
N GLN A 244 11.76 8.38 -5.02
CA GLN A 244 11.20 9.39 -5.93
C GLN A 244 10.94 10.72 -5.23
N GLU A 245 10.86 10.73 -3.90
CA GLU A 245 10.44 11.89 -3.09
C GLU A 245 11.49 12.34 -2.07
N PHE A 246 12.35 11.42 -1.63
CA PHE A 246 13.37 11.67 -0.63
C PHE A 246 14.73 11.97 -1.25
N ARG A 247 15.56 12.76 -0.56
CA ARG A 247 16.93 13.05 -1.00
C ARG A 247 17.78 11.76 -0.95
N PRO A 248 18.68 11.54 -1.92
CA PRO A 248 19.55 10.36 -1.91
C PRO A 248 20.33 10.15 -0.59
N ALA A 249 20.75 11.24 0.05
CA ALA A 249 21.46 11.18 1.32
C ALA A 249 20.57 10.62 2.45
N ASP A 250 19.30 11.02 2.51
CA ASP A 250 18.36 10.56 3.53
C ASP A 250 17.97 9.09 3.32
N MET A 251 17.96 8.65 2.07
CA MET A 251 17.69 7.25 1.73
C MET A 251 18.85 6.29 2.02
N GLN A 252 20.09 6.77 2.20
CA GLN A 252 21.26 5.90 2.45
C GLN A 252 21.08 5.00 3.66
N ALA A 253 20.46 5.53 4.73
CA ALA A 253 20.28 4.77 5.96
C ALA A 253 19.32 3.58 5.78
N VAL A 254 18.22 3.76 5.04
CA VAL A 254 17.29 2.65 4.75
C VAL A 254 17.91 1.63 3.78
N TRP A 255 18.67 2.07 2.77
CA TRP A 255 19.35 1.16 1.86
C TRP A 255 20.38 0.25 2.56
N ARG A 256 21.14 0.78 3.51
CA ARG A 256 22.14 -0.01 4.29
C ARG A 256 21.50 -1.12 5.12
N GLN A 257 20.23 -1.00 5.49
CA GLN A 257 19.56 -2.04 6.26
C GLN A 257 19.38 -3.34 5.47
N LEU A 258 19.31 -3.25 4.15
CA LEU A 258 19.26 -4.42 3.30
C LEU A 258 20.50 -5.32 3.46
N ASP A 259 21.65 -4.77 3.87
CA ASP A 259 22.87 -5.54 4.07
C ASP A 259 22.74 -6.57 5.21
N ALA A 260 21.85 -6.30 6.17
CA ALA A 260 21.56 -7.18 7.29
C ALA A 260 20.44 -8.20 7.00
N TYR A 261 19.82 -8.16 5.82
CA TYR A 261 18.74 -9.10 5.47
C TYR A 261 19.29 -10.51 5.24
N PRO A 262 18.45 -11.54 5.49
CA PRO A 262 18.84 -12.92 5.30
C PRO A 262 19.41 -13.23 3.91
N ALA A 263 20.21 -14.28 3.82
CA ALA A 263 20.73 -14.80 2.54
C ALA A 263 19.57 -15.08 1.57
N ALA A 264 19.84 -14.96 0.27
CA ALA A 264 18.79 -14.99 -0.76
C ALA A 264 17.92 -16.24 -0.73
N ASP A 265 18.46 -17.39 -0.33
CA ASP A 265 17.79 -18.68 -0.24
C ASP A 265 17.24 -18.99 1.18
N ALA A 266 17.61 -18.19 2.18
CA ALA A 266 17.17 -18.41 3.56
C ALA A 266 15.63 -18.21 3.70
N PRO A 267 14.92 -19.11 4.40
CA PRO A 267 13.49 -18.94 4.64
C PRO A 267 13.22 -17.83 5.66
N VAL A 268 12.27 -16.97 5.34
CA VAL A 268 11.74 -15.93 6.23
C VAL A 268 10.27 -16.25 6.49
N ALA A 269 9.90 -16.50 7.75
CA ALA A 269 8.55 -16.89 8.11
C ALA A 269 7.52 -15.78 7.81
N LEU A 270 6.33 -16.22 7.43
CA LEU A 270 5.14 -15.41 7.30
C LEU A 270 4.17 -15.70 8.45
N LEU A 271 4.12 -14.80 9.42
CA LEU A 271 3.34 -14.93 10.64
C LEU A 271 1.92 -14.35 10.47
N PRO A 272 0.96 -14.71 11.33
CA PRO A 272 -0.28 -13.93 11.43
C PRO A 272 0.02 -12.46 11.75
N PRO A 273 -0.67 -11.48 11.16
CA PRO A 273 -0.48 -10.06 11.49
C PRO A 273 -0.64 -9.75 12.98
N THR A 274 -1.46 -10.54 13.69
CA THR A 274 -1.75 -10.38 15.13
C THR A 274 -0.80 -11.13 16.06
N ALA A 275 0.17 -11.90 15.53
CA ALA A 275 1.11 -12.69 16.32
C ALA A 275 2.17 -11.83 17.02
#